data_d57e9b63889db333d3c23abd68d2cdf8
#
_entry.id   d57e9b63889db333d3c23abd68d2cdf8
#
_cell.length_a   1.000
_cell.length_b   1.000
_cell.length_c   1.000
_cell.angle_alpha   90.00
_cell.angle_beta   90.00
_cell.angle_gamma   90.00
#
_symmetry.space_group_name_H-M   'P 1'
#
loop_
_entity.id
_entity.type
_entity.pdbx_description
1 polymer ?
#
loop_
_entity_poly.entity_id
_entity_poly.type
_entity_poly.pdbx_seq_one_letter_code
_entity_poly.pdbx_strand_id
1 'polypeptide(L)'
;MEPGRVPRGRHFSAACLAGLLCVFGAACGYHTAGHAVTLPDNVRTIAIPVFVNQTQTYKVEQMLTGAVVREMVTRTHYHILNQPSDAADATLRGTVLSTSTAPLTYDSQTGRAASVLVVVSMRVSLTDKQGKILYENPSYLFREQYQVSRDLASFFEEDSPAFQRLSREFARTLVSNILEGF
;
A
#
# COMPACT_ATOMS: atom_id res chain seq x y z
N MET A 1 36.55 43.16 -61.79
CA MET A 1 35.92 43.43 -60.47
C MET A 1 34.72 42.53 -60.40
N GLU A 2 34.87 41.34 -59.76
CA GLU A 2 33.77 40.41 -59.54
C GLU A 2 33.31 40.51 -58.09
N PRO A 3 32.02 40.57 -57.78
CA PRO A 3 31.54 40.55 -56.43
C PRO A 3 31.39 39.09 -55.90
N GLY A 4 31.97 38.82 -54.73
CA GLY A 4 32.04 37.54 -54.09
C GLY A 4 30.69 36.95 -53.77
N ARG A 5 30.58 35.67 -54.07
CA ARG A 5 29.45 34.78 -53.74
C ARG A 5 29.51 34.35 -52.27
N VAL A 6 28.57 34.76 -51.44
CA VAL A 6 28.43 34.36 -50.06
C VAL A 6 27.76 32.98 -50.02
N PRO A 7 28.31 31.97 -49.29
CA PRO A 7 27.71 30.64 -49.24
C PRO A 7 26.51 30.62 -48.28
N ARG A 8 25.30 30.46 -48.82
CA ARG A 8 24.00 30.38 -48.13
C ARG A 8 23.70 29.03 -47.46
N GLY A 9 24.69 28.11 -47.36
CA GLY A 9 24.41 26.70 -46.96
C GLY A 9 24.51 26.39 -45.47
N ARG A 10 25.09 27.26 -44.63
CA ARG A 10 25.41 26.91 -43.23
C ARG A 10 24.27 27.17 -42.23
N HIS A 11 23.31 28.00 -42.54
CA HIS A 11 22.20 28.30 -41.61
C HIS A 11 21.04 27.32 -41.70
N PHE A 12 20.90 26.61 -42.84
CA PHE A 12 19.84 25.62 -43.01
C PHE A 12 20.08 24.34 -42.18
N SER A 13 21.35 23.92 -42.06
CA SER A 13 21.71 22.73 -41.27
C SER A 13 21.56 22.95 -39.75
N ALA A 14 21.84 24.18 -39.26
CA ALA A 14 21.70 24.53 -37.84
C ALA A 14 20.24 24.61 -37.42
N ALA A 15 19.34 25.10 -38.26
CA ALA A 15 17.91 25.18 -38.00
C ALA A 15 17.24 23.78 -37.93
N CYS A 16 17.65 22.86 -38.80
CA CYS A 16 17.16 21.46 -38.76
C CYS A 16 17.64 20.71 -37.53
N LEU A 17 18.89 20.94 -37.07
CA LEU A 17 19.42 20.28 -35.88
C LEU A 17 18.75 20.79 -34.60
N ALA A 18 18.46 22.09 -34.51
CA ALA A 18 17.72 22.67 -33.37
C ALA A 18 16.26 22.18 -33.31
N GLY A 19 15.60 22.04 -34.47
CA GLY A 19 14.25 21.48 -34.55
C GLY A 19 14.16 20.00 -34.10
N LEU A 20 15.19 19.20 -34.42
CA LEU A 20 15.25 17.79 -34.04
C LEU A 20 15.46 17.62 -32.53
N LEU A 21 16.22 18.50 -31.87
CA LEU A 21 16.43 18.46 -30.42
C LEU A 21 15.16 18.80 -29.61
N CYS A 22 14.26 19.65 -30.14
CA CYS A 22 13.00 20.02 -29.47
C CYS A 22 11.96 18.89 -29.47
N VAL A 23 12.03 17.94 -30.41
CA VAL A 23 11.07 16.84 -30.50
C VAL A 23 11.37 15.73 -29.47
N PHE A 24 12.63 15.59 -29.02
CA PHE A 24 13.00 14.60 -28.00
C PHE A 24 12.73 15.04 -26.56
N GLY A 25 12.42 16.30 -26.30
CA GLY A 25 12.12 16.82 -24.96
C GLY A 25 10.69 16.59 -24.46
N ALA A 26 9.78 16.08 -25.28
CA ALA A 26 8.36 15.95 -24.93
C ALA A 26 7.95 14.53 -24.48
N ALA A 27 8.89 13.61 -24.31
CA ALA A 27 8.63 12.23 -23.90
C ALA A 27 8.89 11.99 -22.41
N CYS A 28 8.54 12.94 -21.52
CA CYS A 28 8.27 12.60 -20.14
C CYS A 28 6.84 12.04 -20.08
N GLY A 29 6.70 10.79 -20.49
CA GLY A 29 5.48 10.01 -20.27
C GLY A 29 5.29 9.73 -18.79
N TYR A 30 4.80 10.70 -18.03
CA TYR A 30 4.08 10.42 -16.81
C TYR A 30 2.80 9.69 -17.21
N HIS A 31 2.85 8.37 -17.27
CA HIS A 31 1.65 7.60 -17.16
C HIS A 31 1.10 7.87 -15.77
N THR A 32 0.11 8.72 -15.66
CA THR A 32 -0.83 8.68 -14.55
C THR A 32 -1.61 7.37 -14.72
N ALA A 33 -1.00 6.27 -14.28
CA ALA A 33 -1.72 5.04 -14.01
C ALA A 33 -2.53 5.29 -12.74
N GLY A 34 -3.75 5.70 -12.91
CA GLY A 34 -4.65 6.01 -11.80
C GLY A 34 -5.99 6.41 -12.35
N HIS A 35 -6.72 5.47 -12.90
CA HIS A 35 -8.15 5.53 -12.76
C HIS A 35 -8.37 5.29 -11.26
N ALA A 36 -8.60 6.37 -10.50
CA ALA A 36 -9.18 6.25 -9.18
C ALA A 36 -10.48 5.44 -9.37
N VAL A 37 -10.43 4.15 -9.11
CA VAL A 37 -11.60 3.32 -9.06
C VAL A 37 -12.25 3.66 -7.74
N THR A 38 -12.90 4.81 -7.71
CA THR A 38 -13.83 5.14 -6.64
C THR A 38 -14.80 3.99 -6.54
N LEU A 39 -14.98 3.46 -5.33
CA LEU A 39 -15.98 2.42 -5.12
C LEU A 39 -17.31 2.88 -5.74
N PRO A 40 -18.12 1.95 -6.29
CA PRO A 40 -19.37 2.33 -6.93
C PRO A 40 -20.25 3.20 -6.02
N ASP A 41 -20.92 4.20 -6.58
CA ASP A 41 -21.73 5.19 -5.82
C ASP A 41 -22.84 4.57 -4.97
N ASN A 42 -23.24 3.34 -5.28
CA ASN A 42 -24.22 2.58 -4.52
C ASN A 42 -23.65 1.93 -3.24
N VAL A 43 -22.33 1.92 -3.05
CA VAL A 43 -21.71 1.41 -1.83
C VAL A 43 -21.70 2.53 -0.79
N ARG A 44 -22.47 2.37 0.27
CA ARG A 44 -22.52 3.31 1.42
C ARG A 44 -22.17 2.64 2.73
N THR A 45 -22.41 1.34 2.83
CA THR A 45 -22.19 0.55 4.05
C THR A 45 -21.25 -0.60 3.73
N ILE A 46 -20.15 -0.69 4.48
CA ILE A 46 -19.13 -1.73 4.33
C ILE A 46 -19.05 -2.56 5.61
N ALA A 47 -19.26 -3.86 5.50
CA ALA A 47 -19.00 -4.79 6.59
C ALA A 47 -17.51 -5.17 6.61
N ILE A 48 -16.89 -5.10 7.78
CA ILE A 48 -15.50 -5.52 8.02
C ILE A 48 -15.51 -6.49 9.19
N PRO A 49 -15.85 -7.77 8.96
CA PRO A 49 -15.75 -8.78 10.00
C PRO A 49 -14.28 -9.00 10.41
N VAL A 50 -14.08 -9.55 11.59
CA VAL A 50 -12.74 -9.92 12.06
C VAL A 50 -12.07 -10.81 11.02
N PHE A 51 -10.84 -10.46 10.64
CA PHE A 51 -10.05 -11.20 9.67
C PHE A 51 -9.77 -12.62 10.15
N VAL A 52 -9.56 -13.53 9.23
CA VAL A 52 -9.20 -14.91 9.56
C VAL A 52 -7.69 -15.00 9.79
N ASN A 53 -7.27 -15.67 10.83
CA ASN A 53 -5.85 -15.91 11.13
C ASN A 53 -5.51 -17.39 10.88
N GLN A 54 -4.60 -17.65 9.95
CA GLN A 54 -4.07 -18.99 9.65
C GLN A 54 -2.67 -19.21 10.25
N THR A 55 -2.21 -18.27 11.09
CA THR A 55 -0.87 -18.28 11.67
C THR A 55 -0.91 -18.63 13.16
N GLN A 56 0.26 -18.83 13.76
CA GLN A 56 0.40 -19.00 15.21
C GLN A 56 0.52 -17.69 15.98
N THR A 57 0.54 -16.54 15.28
CA THR A 57 0.69 -15.23 15.93
C THR A 57 -0.62 -14.83 16.59
N TYR A 58 -0.56 -14.69 17.89
CA TYR A 58 -1.72 -14.44 18.74
C TYR A 58 -2.39 -13.10 18.42
N LYS A 59 -3.70 -13.11 18.22
CA LYS A 59 -4.56 -11.93 17.98
C LYS A 59 -4.12 -10.98 16.85
N VAL A 60 -3.23 -11.39 15.95
CA VAL A 60 -2.79 -10.54 14.83
C VAL A 60 -3.98 -10.09 13.97
N GLU A 61 -4.97 -10.96 13.76
CA GLU A 61 -6.20 -10.67 13.01
C GLU A 61 -7.02 -9.55 13.66
N GLN A 62 -7.12 -9.54 14.98
CA GLN A 62 -7.90 -8.54 15.72
C GLN A 62 -7.24 -7.16 15.63
N MET A 63 -5.91 -7.09 15.77
CA MET A 63 -5.16 -5.84 15.66
C MET A 63 -5.25 -5.25 14.26
N LEU A 64 -5.06 -6.08 13.22
CA LEU A 64 -5.14 -5.63 11.83
C LEU A 64 -6.56 -5.19 11.48
N THR A 65 -7.58 -5.98 11.85
CA THR A 65 -8.98 -5.62 11.62
C THR A 65 -9.34 -4.31 12.30
N GLY A 66 -8.99 -4.18 13.59
CA GLY A 66 -9.28 -2.95 14.35
C GLY A 66 -8.60 -1.71 13.79
N ALA A 67 -7.38 -1.86 13.24
CA ALA A 67 -6.68 -0.76 12.59
C ALA A 67 -7.38 -0.36 11.27
N VAL A 68 -7.80 -1.33 10.44
CA VAL A 68 -8.52 -1.08 9.19
C VAL A 68 -9.87 -0.43 9.44
N VAL A 69 -10.63 -0.90 10.43
CA VAL A 69 -11.90 -0.29 10.82
C VAL A 69 -11.71 1.17 11.23
N ARG A 70 -10.72 1.47 12.09
CA ARG A 70 -10.43 2.85 12.50
C ARG A 70 -10.04 3.73 11.33
N GLU A 71 -9.18 3.22 10.43
CA GLU A 71 -8.73 3.99 9.26
C GLU A 71 -9.88 4.26 8.30
N MET A 72 -10.75 3.28 8.02
CA MET A 72 -11.96 3.44 7.21
C MET A 72 -12.90 4.49 7.79
N VAL A 73 -13.20 4.42 9.09
CA VAL A 73 -14.07 5.38 9.79
C VAL A 73 -13.49 6.79 9.76
N THR A 74 -12.16 6.92 9.86
CA THR A 74 -11.50 8.23 9.93
C THR A 74 -11.35 8.90 8.56
N ARG A 75 -11.06 8.11 7.51
CA ARG A 75 -10.74 8.64 6.17
C ARG A 75 -11.90 8.63 5.19
N THR A 76 -12.98 7.94 5.52
CA THR A 76 -14.08 7.75 4.56
C THR A 76 -15.43 8.16 5.17
N HIS A 77 -16.42 8.29 4.30
CA HIS A 77 -17.81 8.56 4.68
C HIS A 77 -18.67 7.29 4.71
N TYR A 78 -18.06 6.11 4.56
CA TYR A 78 -18.78 4.83 4.59
C TYR A 78 -19.23 4.51 6.02
N HIS A 79 -20.43 3.95 6.13
CA HIS A 79 -20.88 3.37 7.37
C HIS A 79 -20.23 1.99 7.56
N ILE A 80 -19.47 1.82 8.65
CA ILE A 80 -18.70 0.59 8.88
C ILE A 80 -19.42 -0.31 9.88
N LEU A 81 -19.65 -1.57 9.50
CA LEU A 81 -20.19 -2.63 10.35
C LEU A 81 -19.07 -3.62 10.70
N ASN A 82 -18.92 -3.91 12.00
CA ASN A 82 -17.83 -4.79 12.48
C ASN A 82 -18.17 -6.30 12.39
N GLN A 83 -19.29 -6.65 11.80
CA GLN A 83 -19.75 -8.03 11.65
C GLN A 83 -20.43 -8.23 10.30
N PRO A 84 -20.51 -9.48 9.81
CA PRO A 84 -21.27 -9.77 8.59
C PRO A 84 -22.71 -9.29 8.72
N SER A 85 -23.24 -8.65 7.67
CA SER A 85 -24.60 -8.12 7.66
C SER A 85 -25.16 -8.07 6.25
N ASP A 86 -26.39 -8.51 6.07
CA ASP A 86 -27.13 -8.37 4.82
C ASP A 86 -27.46 -6.90 4.49
N ALA A 87 -27.36 -6.02 5.51
CA ALA A 87 -27.52 -4.58 5.32
C ALA A 87 -26.27 -3.91 4.71
N ALA A 88 -25.12 -4.58 4.68
CA ALA A 88 -23.90 -4.04 4.08
C ALA A 88 -23.97 -4.06 2.55
N ASP A 89 -23.54 -3.00 1.88
CA ASP A 89 -23.47 -2.93 0.41
C ASP A 89 -22.24 -3.65 -0.14
N ALA A 90 -21.18 -3.71 0.67
CA ALA A 90 -19.97 -4.46 0.37
C ALA A 90 -19.39 -5.09 1.65
N THR A 91 -18.58 -6.13 1.48
CA THR A 91 -17.90 -6.81 2.59
C THR A 91 -16.41 -6.91 2.31
N LEU A 92 -15.61 -6.35 3.22
CA LEU A 92 -14.16 -6.48 3.22
C LEU A 92 -13.76 -7.71 4.05
N ARG A 93 -13.12 -8.67 3.41
CA ARG A 93 -12.59 -9.88 4.05
C ARG A 93 -11.07 -9.88 3.97
N GLY A 94 -10.43 -10.30 5.04
CA GLY A 94 -8.99 -10.51 5.13
C GLY A 94 -8.67 -11.88 5.69
N THR A 95 -7.59 -12.49 5.21
CA THR A 95 -7.02 -13.72 5.76
C THR A 95 -5.52 -13.55 5.93
N VAL A 96 -5.02 -13.62 7.15
CA VAL A 96 -3.59 -13.65 7.43
C VAL A 96 -3.06 -15.05 7.09
N LEU A 97 -2.19 -15.12 6.08
CA LEU A 97 -1.67 -16.38 5.55
C LEU A 97 -0.37 -16.79 6.24
N SER A 98 0.50 -15.84 6.51
CA SER A 98 1.76 -16.07 7.22
C SER A 98 2.25 -14.83 7.93
N THR A 99 3.00 -15.05 9.00
CA THR A 99 3.79 -14.04 9.71
C THR A 99 5.20 -14.59 9.89
N SER A 100 6.19 -13.74 9.70
CA SER A 100 7.57 -14.09 9.99
C SER A 100 8.33 -12.91 10.58
N THR A 101 9.34 -13.22 11.37
CA THR A 101 10.23 -12.24 11.99
C THR A 101 11.67 -12.67 11.77
N ALA A 102 12.49 -11.78 11.22
CA ALA A 102 13.90 -12.03 10.98
C ALA A 102 14.77 -10.90 11.58
N PRO A 103 15.85 -11.22 12.29
CA PRO A 103 16.78 -10.19 12.74
C PRO A 103 17.48 -9.55 11.55
N LEU A 104 17.58 -8.21 11.55
CA LEU A 104 18.31 -7.41 10.56
C LEU A 104 19.69 -6.98 11.05
N THR A 105 19.76 -6.56 12.31
CA THR A 105 21.01 -6.13 12.92
C THR A 105 21.16 -6.74 14.31
N TYR A 106 22.41 -6.88 14.73
CA TYR A 106 22.73 -7.38 16.06
C TYR A 106 23.49 -6.31 16.84
N ASP A 107 23.25 -6.25 18.14
CA ASP A 107 24.03 -5.46 19.06
C ASP A 107 25.42 -6.11 19.22
N SER A 108 26.49 -5.34 18.97
CA SER A 108 27.86 -5.85 18.96
C SER A 108 28.38 -6.24 20.36
N GLN A 109 27.75 -5.75 21.42
CA GLN A 109 28.17 -6.04 22.80
C GLN A 109 27.45 -7.26 23.37
N THR A 110 26.19 -7.45 23.01
CA THR A 110 25.35 -8.49 23.58
C THR A 110 25.07 -9.66 22.64
N GLY A 111 25.36 -9.51 21.35
CA GLY A 111 25.04 -10.49 20.31
C GLY A 111 23.54 -10.69 20.07
N ARG A 112 22.67 -9.87 20.67
CA ARG A 112 21.22 -9.95 20.51
C ARG A 112 20.73 -9.15 19.32
N ALA A 113 19.57 -9.51 18.78
CA ALA A 113 18.95 -8.73 17.72
C ALA A 113 18.68 -7.29 18.21
N ALA A 114 19.19 -6.31 17.47
CA ALA A 114 18.96 -4.88 17.72
C ALA A 114 17.83 -4.32 16.87
N SER A 115 17.62 -4.89 15.67
CA SER A 115 16.43 -4.62 14.86
C SER A 115 15.94 -5.90 14.19
N VAL A 116 14.64 -5.95 13.92
CA VAL A 116 13.98 -7.09 13.28
C VAL A 116 13.06 -6.60 12.17
N LEU A 117 12.94 -7.42 11.13
CA LEU A 117 11.96 -7.28 10.07
C LEU A 117 10.77 -8.18 10.37
N VAL A 118 9.58 -7.61 10.43
CA VAL A 118 8.33 -8.36 10.45
C VAL A 118 7.75 -8.36 9.04
N VAL A 119 7.33 -9.52 8.59
CA VAL A 119 6.64 -9.72 7.33
C VAL A 119 5.30 -10.37 7.60
N VAL A 120 4.24 -9.76 7.10
CA VAL A 120 2.88 -10.29 7.16
C VAL A 120 2.38 -10.47 5.74
N SER A 121 1.95 -11.69 5.41
CA SER A 121 1.29 -12.00 4.14
C SER A 121 -0.19 -12.23 4.37
N MET A 122 -1.02 -11.59 3.55
CA MET A 122 -2.46 -11.63 3.65
C MET A 122 -3.12 -11.84 2.29
N ARG A 123 -4.33 -12.36 2.30
CA ARG A 123 -5.28 -12.23 1.21
C ARG A 123 -6.36 -11.24 1.64
N VAL A 124 -6.68 -10.29 0.77
CA VAL A 124 -7.72 -9.29 1.03
C VAL A 124 -8.67 -9.24 -0.15
N SER A 125 -9.96 -9.18 0.10
CA SER A 125 -10.99 -9.00 -0.93
C SER A 125 -12.13 -8.12 -0.42
N LEU A 126 -12.59 -7.21 -1.28
CA LEU A 126 -13.80 -6.42 -1.09
C LEU A 126 -14.81 -6.86 -2.15
N THR A 127 -15.95 -7.35 -1.74
CA THR A 127 -17.02 -7.84 -2.62
C THR A 127 -18.32 -7.11 -2.33
N ASP A 128 -19.11 -6.82 -3.38
CA ASP A 128 -20.45 -6.29 -3.21
C ASP A 128 -21.47 -7.37 -2.79
N LYS A 129 -22.74 -6.97 -2.60
CA LYS A 129 -23.85 -7.88 -2.25
C LYS A 129 -24.08 -8.97 -3.29
N GLN A 130 -23.75 -8.73 -4.56
CA GLN A 130 -23.93 -9.66 -5.65
C GLN A 130 -22.74 -10.61 -5.81
N GLY A 131 -21.72 -10.45 -4.98
CA GLY A 131 -20.48 -11.24 -5.04
C GLY A 131 -19.47 -10.74 -6.09
N LYS A 132 -19.73 -9.58 -6.71
CA LYS A 132 -18.76 -8.96 -7.62
C LYS A 132 -17.57 -8.45 -6.82
N ILE A 133 -16.38 -8.76 -7.28
CA ILE A 133 -15.13 -8.28 -6.69
C ILE A 133 -14.96 -6.79 -7.04
N LEU A 134 -14.87 -5.95 -6.02
CA LEU A 134 -14.58 -4.51 -6.13
C LEU A 134 -13.08 -4.25 -5.94
N TYR A 135 -12.42 -5.03 -5.08
CA TYR A 135 -10.98 -5.01 -4.87
C TYR A 135 -10.52 -6.41 -4.46
N GLU A 136 -9.37 -6.84 -4.96
CA GLU A 136 -8.75 -8.09 -4.55
C GLU A 136 -7.22 -7.97 -4.58
N ASN A 137 -6.58 -8.47 -3.52
CA ASN A 137 -5.17 -8.75 -3.51
C ASN A 137 -4.93 -10.12 -2.86
N PRO A 138 -4.66 -11.15 -3.65
CA PRO A 138 -4.50 -12.52 -3.14
C PRO A 138 -3.20 -12.72 -2.35
N SER A 139 -2.23 -11.82 -2.50
CA SER A 139 -0.91 -11.90 -1.87
C SER A 139 -0.41 -10.53 -1.42
N TYR A 140 -1.21 -9.88 -0.58
CA TYR A 140 -0.85 -8.59 0.01
C TYR A 140 0.29 -8.81 1.01
N LEU A 141 1.44 -8.22 0.70
CA LEU A 141 2.65 -8.39 1.51
C LEU A 141 3.00 -7.08 2.18
N PHE A 142 2.99 -7.08 3.50
CA PHE A 142 3.38 -5.96 4.33
C PHE A 142 4.67 -6.26 5.08
N ARG A 143 5.59 -5.28 5.11
CA ARG A 143 6.89 -5.39 5.78
C ARG A 143 7.11 -4.17 6.65
N GLU A 144 7.54 -4.40 7.87
CA GLU A 144 7.89 -3.35 8.81
C GLU A 144 9.15 -3.70 9.58
N GLN A 145 10.06 -2.74 9.67
CA GLN A 145 11.25 -2.85 10.49
C GLN A 145 11.02 -2.13 11.82
N TYR A 146 11.40 -2.77 12.90
CA TYR A 146 11.40 -2.11 14.19
C TYR A 146 12.65 -2.44 15.00
N GLN A 147 13.03 -1.50 15.88
CA GLN A 147 14.13 -1.68 16.82
C GLN A 147 13.64 -2.44 18.04
N VAL A 148 14.38 -3.49 18.40
CA VAL A 148 14.10 -4.27 19.60
C VAL A 148 14.60 -3.48 20.80
N SER A 149 13.69 -3.12 21.71
CA SER A 149 14.06 -2.59 23.02
C SER A 149 14.88 -3.63 23.78
N ARG A 150 15.85 -3.18 24.60
CA ARG A 150 16.74 -4.08 25.36
C ARG A 150 16.01 -5.06 26.30
N ASP A 151 14.77 -4.80 26.57
CA ASP A 151 13.92 -5.65 27.39
C ASP A 151 13.09 -6.59 26.50
N LEU A 152 13.56 -7.85 26.40
CA LEU A 152 12.87 -8.91 25.64
C LEU A 152 11.52 -9.29 26.24
N ALA A 153 11.26 -9.00 27.51
CA ALA A 153 9.98 -9.32 28.16
C ALA A 153 8.85 -8.44 27.60
N SER A 154 9.15 -7.17 27.27
CA SER A 154 8.18 -6.24 26.67
C SER A 154 7.85 -6.53 25.20
N PHE A 155 8.60 -7.41 24.56
CA PHE A 155 8.42 -7.78 23.16
C PHE A 155 7.16 -8.62 22.91
N PHE A 156 6.80 -9.46 23.88
CA PHE A 156 5.67 -10.39 23.80
C PHE A 156 4.41 -9.88 24.51
N GLU A 157 4.46 -8.68 25.08
CA GLU A 157 3.27 -8.08 25.66
C GLU A 157 2.29 -7.70 24.54
N GLU A 158 1.02 -8.02 24.72
CA GLU A 158 -0.08 -7.86 23.76
C GLU A 158 -0.23 -6.44 23.20
N ASP A 159 0.36 -5.45 23.87
CA ASP A 159 0.29 -4.03 23.55
C ASP A 159 1.62 -3.43 23.02
N SER A 160 2.46 -4.24 22.38
CA SER A 160 3.72 -3.73 21.83
C SER A 160 3.49 -2.50 20.94
N PRO A 161 4.11 -1.34 21.24
CA PRO A 161 4.01 -0.14 20.39
C PRO A 161 4.45 -0.39 18.94
N ALA A 162 5.29 -1.39 18.71
CA ALA A 162 5.74 -1.82 17.39
C ALA A 162 4.58 -2.43 16.58
N PHE A 163 3.78 -3.32 17.19
CA PHE A 163 2.61 -3.89 16.53
C PHE A 163 1.52 -2.86 16.27
N GLN A 164 1.35 -1.89 17.15
CA GLN A 164 0.41 -0.80 16.94
C GLN A 164 0.83 0.10 15.77
N ARG A 165 2.13 0.36 15.58
CA ARG A 165 2.64 1.09 14.39
C ARG A 165 2.42 0.27 13.13
N LEU A 166 2.84 -0.98 13.14
CA LEU A 166 2.68 -1.92 12.03
C LEU A 166 1.22 -1.99 11.57
N SER A 167 0.28 -2.18 12.49
CA SER A 167 -1.14 -2.27 12.14
C SER A 167 -1.70 -0.97 11.57
N ARG A 168 -1.24 0.20 12.04
CA ARG A 168 -1.65 1.49 11.48
C ARG A 168 -1.13 1.70 10.07
N GLU A 169 0.16 1.45 9.82
CA GLU A 169 0.74 1.59 8.48
C GLU A 169 0.12 0.58 7.49
N PHE A 170 -0.11 -0.64 7.93
CA PHE A 170 -0.88 -1.62 7.16
C PHE A 170 -2.27 -1.08 6.79
N ALA A 171 -3.03 -0.57 7.75
CA ALA A 171 -4.37 -0.07 7.53
C ALA A 171 -4.39 1.12 6.56
N ARG A 172 -3.46 2.08 6.72
CA ARG A 172 -3.32 3.22 5.82
C ARG A 172 -3.09 2.78 4.38
N THR A 173 -2.13 1.89 4.18
CA THR A 173 -1.78 1.43 2.84
C THR A 173 -2.91 0.63 2.22
N LEU A 174 -3.53 -0.28 2.98
CA LEU A 174 -4.66 -1.08 2.49
C LEU A 174 -5.85 -0.19 2.11
N VAL A 175 -6.23 0.75 2.97
CA VAL A 175 -7.36 1.65 2.71
C VAL A 175 -7.08 2.56 1.52
N SER A 176 -5.85 3.09 1.38
CA SER A 176 -5.46 3.83 0.19
C SER A 176 -5.59 2.97 -1.09
N ASN A 177 -5.08 1.75 -1.08
CA ASN A 177 -5.17 0.86 -2.23
C ASN A 177 -6.62 0.54 -2.61
N ILE A 178 -7.50 0.33 -1.63
CA ILE A 178 -8.94 0.10 -1.88
C ILE A 178 -9.61 1.34 -2.50
N LEU A 179 -9.29 2.54 -2.00
CA LEU A 179 -9.90 3.79 -2.47
C LEU A 179 -9.33 4.27 -3.80
N GLU A 180 -8.08 3.94 -4.10
CA GLU A 180 -7.34 4.41 -5.28
C GLU A 180 -7.31 3.35 -6.40
N GLY A 181 -7.81 2.14 -6.13
CA GLY A 181 -7.95 1.07 -7.12
C GLY A 181 -6.62 0.42 -7.56
N PHE A 182 -5.60 0.39 -6.68
CA PHE A 182 -4.30 -0.26 -6.94
C PHE A 182 -4.26 -1.71 -6.48
#